data_8f47541ae61e7e99a91a77dd476a2b11
#
_entry.id   8f47541ae61e7e99a91a77dd476a2b11
#
_cell.length_a   1.000
_cell.length_b   1.000
_cell.length_c   1.000
_cell.angle_alpha   90.00
_cell.angle_beta   90.00
_cell.angle_gamma   90.00
#
_symmetry.space_group_name_H-M   'P 1'
#
loop_
_entity.id
_entity.type
_entity.pdbx_description
1 polymer ?
#
loop_
_entity_poly.entity_id
_entity_poly.type
_entity_poly.pdbx_seq_one_letter_code
_entity_poly.pdbx_strand_id
1 'polypeptide(L)'
;MYLLTLKDKKDEGAYAVQDDEGDKVLFLFEEEDDATRYAMMLEIQNNEKEMDVMEVDDDLAIKTCKMHNYKYAVITSNDIVIPPKNDQI
;
A
#
# COMPACT_ATOMS: atom_id res chain seq x y z
N MET A 1 -5.76 3.34 10.41
CA MET A 1 -5.12 2.54 9.36
C MET A 1 -3.93 3.25 8.78
N TYR A 2 -3.08 2.51 8.10
CA TYR A 2 -1.83 3.05 7.55
C TYR A 2 -1.74 2.69 6.08
N LEU A 3 -1.29 3.66 5.29
CA LEU A 3 -1.04 3.41 3.88
C LEU A 3 0.38 3.86 3.52
N LEU A 4 0.83 3.49 2.34
CA LEU A 4 2.17 3.81 1.89
C LEU A 4 2.12 4.89 0.81
N THR A 5 3.08 5.79 0.85
CA THR A 5 3.26 6.81 -0.18
C THR A 5 4.73 6.85 -0.56
N LEU A 6 5.01 7.31 -1.77
CA LEU A 6 6.38 7.58 -2.14
C LEU A 6 6.82 8.86 -1.43
N LYS A 7 7.98 8.83 -0.81
CA LYS A 7 8.46 9.94 0.01
C LYS A 7 8.52 11.24 -0.76
N ASP A 8 8.99 11.19 -2.00
CA ASP A 8 9.15 12.38 -2.81
C ASP A 8 7.90 12.77 -3.59
N LYS A 9 6.85 11.95 -3.51
CA LYS A 9 5.65 12.14 -4.32
C LYS A 9 4.37 11.99 -3.52
N LYS A 10 4.35 12.57 -2.34
CA LYS A 10 3.18 12.49 -1.46
C LYS A 10 1.92 13.04 -2.12
N ASP A 11 2.09 13.99 -3.02
CA ASP A 11 0.95 14.61 -3.70
C ASP A 11 0.34 13.71 -4.78
N GLU A 12 1.00 12.63 -5.14
CA GLU A 12 0.51 11.73 -6.16
C GLU A 12 -0.39 10.63 -5.59
N GLY A 13 -0.61 10.63 -4.28
CA GLY A 13 -1.50 9.69 -3.64
C GLY A 13 -0.81 8.47 -3.09
N ALA A 14 -1.62 7.49 -2.70
CA ALA A 14 -1.14 6.30 -2.04
C ALA A 14 -0.60 5.28 -3.03
N TYR A 15 0.36 4.49 -2.58
CA TYR A 15 0.89 3.38 -3.36
C TYR A 15 -0.16 2.28 -3.45
N ALA A 16 -0.37 1.75 -4.63
CA ALA A 16 -1.30 0.65 -4.86
C ALA A 16 -0.60 -0.49 -5.57
N VAL A 17 -1.06 -1.70 -5.29
CA VAL A 17 -0.52 -2.92 -5.89
C VAL A 17 -1.43 -3.30 -7.05
N GLN A 18 -0.83 -3.73 -8.17
CA GLN A 18 -1.61 -4.18 -9.30
C GLN A 18 -1.97 -5.65 -9.12
N ASP A 19 -3.24 -5.97 -9.25
CA ASP A 19 -3.70 -7.36 -9.12
C ASP A 19 -3.55 -8.12 -10.45
N ASP A 20 -4.00 -9.39 -10.45
CA ASP A 20 -3.87 -10.23 -11.64
C ASP A 20 -4.69 -9.76 -12.81
N GLU A 21 -5.72 -8.97 -12.56
CA GLU A 21 -6.56 -8.43 -13.60
C GLU A 21 -6.08 -7.08 -14.12
N GLY A 22 -4.98 -6.59 -13.56
CA GLY A 22 -4.42 -5.32 -13.96
C GLY A 22 -5.00 -4.13 -13.20
N ASP A 23 -5.88 -4.37 -12.25
CA ASP A 23 -6.46 -3.29 -11.44
C ASP A 23 -5.57 -2.94 -10.28
N LYS A 24 -5.58 -1.67 -9.90
CA LYS A 24 -4.81 -1.22 -8.74
C LYS A 24 -5.62 -1.45 -7.47
N VAL A 25 -4.96 -2.04 -6.48
CA VAL A 25 -5.56 -2.32 -5.17
C VAL A 25 -4.78 -1.55 -4.11
N LEU A 26 -5.46 -0.71 -3.36
CA LEU A 26 -4.85 0.05 -2.28
C LEU A 26 -4.78 -0.83 -1.05
N PHE A 27 -3.60 -0.97 -0.46
CA PHE A 27 -3.45 -1.72 0.78
C PHE A 27 -3.58 -0.78 1.96
N LEU A 28 -4.49 -1.12 2.86
CA LEU A 28 -4.70 -0.38 4.10
C LEU A 28 -4.30 -1.30 5.24
N PHE A 29 -3.25 -0.93 5.96
CA PHE A 29 -2.72 -1.77 7.02
C PHE A 29 -3.30 -1.36 8.36
N GLU A 30 -3.74 -2.32 9.15
CA GLU A 30 -4.25 -2.02 10.49
C GLU A 30 -3.13 -1.67 11.46
N GLU A 31 -1.95 -2.24 11.25
CA GLU A 31 -0.81 -2.02 12.14
C GLU A 31 0.30 -1.28 11.43
N GLU A 32 0.87 -0.30 12.11
CA GLU A 32 1.97 0.47 11.55
C GLU A 32 3.18 -0.41 11.23
N ASP A 33 3.46 -1.37 12.09
CA ASP A 33 4.60 -2.27 11.91
C ASP A 33 4.51 -3.06 10.62
N ASP A 34 3.31 -3.50 10.27
CA ASP A 34 3.10 -4.25 9.03
C ASP A 34 3.31 -3.36 7.81
N ALA A 35 2.82 -2.13 7.88
CA ALA A 35 3.01 -1.17 6.79
C ALA A 35 4.50 -0.86 6.62
N THR A 36 5.20 -0.66 7.72
CA THR A 36 6.64 -0.36 7.69
C THR A 36 7.41 -1.52 7.09
N ARG A 37 7.07 -2.74 7.49
CA ARG A 37 7.74 -3.94 6.97
C ARG A 37 7.53 -4.07 5.47
N TYR A 38 6.31 -3.84 5.01
CA TYR A 38 6.00 -3.91 3.59
C TYR A 38 6.78 -2.85 2.81
N ALA A 39 6.86 -1.64 3.37
CA ALA A 39 7.62 -0.56 2.74
C ALA A 39 9.09 -0.94 2.59
N MET A 40 9.67 -1.52 3.63
CA MET A 40 11.07 -1.94 3.60
C MET A 40 11.30 -3.03 2.56
N MET A 41 10.36 -3.97 2.45
CA MET A 41 10.47 -5.03 1.44
C MET A 41 10.40 -4.46 0.02
N LEU A 42 9.56 -3.46 -0.20
CA LEU A 42 9.47 -2.81 -1.50
C LEU A 42 10.77 -2.11 -1.87
N GLU A 43 11.35 -1.40 -0.90
CA GLU A 43 12.60 -0.69 -1.14
C GLU A 43 13.74 -1.64 -1.50
N ILE A 44 13.81 -2.77 -0.80
CA ILE A 44 14.87 -3.75 -1.02
C ILE A 44 14.63 -4.55 -2.30
N GLN A 45 13.40 -5.06 -2.45
CA GLN A 45 13.09 -6.02 -3.48
C GLN A 45 13.03 -5.41 -4.88
N ASN A 46 12.48 -4.22 -4.97
CA ASN A 46 12.26 -3.56 -6.25
C ASN A 46 13.18 -2.37 -6.49
N ASN A 47 14.11 -2.14 -5.59
CA ASN A 47 15.00 -0.98 -5.66
C ASN A 47 14.21 0.31 -5.81
N GLU A 48 13.07 0.36 -5.13
CA GLU A 48 12.20 1.51 -5.17
C GLU A 48 12.73 2.65 -4.32
N LYS A 49 12.23 3.84 -4.58
CA LYS A 49 12.54 4.99 -3.75
C LYS A 49 11.96 4.80 -2.36
N GLU A 50 12.46 5.56 -1.42
CA GLU A 50 11.98 5.48 -0.05
C GLU A 50 10.48 5.68 0.02
N MET A 51 9.84 4.89 0.87
CA MET A 51 8.41 4.94 1.10
C MET A 51 8.13 5.53 2.47
N ASP A 52 7.04 6.28 2.58
CA ASP A 52 6.55 6.77 3.86
C ASP A 52 5.31 6.00 4.25
N VAL A 53 5.13 5.84 5.56
CA VAL A 53 3.93 5.25 6.13
C VAL A 53 3.09 6.42 6.66
N MET A 54 1.86 6.51 6.17
CA MET A 54 0.95 7.59 6.57
C MET A 54 -0.24 7.02 7.31
N GLU A 55 -0.52 7.58 8.49
CA GLU A 55 -1.71 7.19 9.24
C GLU A 55 -2.93 7.91 8.67
N VAL A 56 -4.02 7.18 8.51
CA VAL A 56 -5.29 7.74 8.03
C VAL A 56 -6.43 7.21 8.87
N ASP A 57 -7.51 7.97 8.93
CA ASP A 57 -8.71 7.54 9.61
C ASP A 57 -9.34 6.36 8.85
N ASP A 58 -9.70 5.31 9.58
CA ASP A 58 -10.22 4.08 8.98
C ASP A 58 -11.46 4.34 8.13
N ASP A 59 -12.44 5.01 8.72
CA ASP A 59 -13.70 5.25 8.05
C ASP A 59 -13.52 6.16 6.84
N LEU A 60 -12.68 7.17 6.98
CA LEU A 60 -12.44 8.11 5.89
C LEU A 60 -11.72 7.43 4.73
N ALA A 61 -10.73 6.58 5.04
CA ALA A 61 -9.99 5.87 4.00
C ALA A 61 -10.91 4.97 3.19
N ILE A 62 -11.74 4.19 3.88
CA ILE A 62 -12.67 3.27 3.21
C ILE A 62 -13.71 4.04 2.42
N LYS A 63 -14.25 5.10 2.99
CA LYS A 63 -15.24 5.93 2.32
C LYS A 63 -14.67 6.56 1.04
N THR A 64 -13.44 7.04 1.10
CA THR A 64 -12.78 7.63 -0.05
C THR A 64 -12.60 6.59 -1.16
N CYS A 65 -12.19 5.39 -0.81
CA CYS A 65 -12.04 4.31 -1.79
C CYS A 65 -13.37 3.99 -2.46
N LYS A 66 -14.46 3.93 -1.68
CA LYS A 66 -15.77 3.64 -2.23
C LYS A 66 -16.27 4.77 -3.13
N MET A 67 -16.02 6.01 -2.76
CA MET A 67 -16.44 7.16 -3.56
C MET A 67 -15.78 7.20 -4.92
N HIS A 68 -14.54 6.75 -5.00
CA HIS A 68 -13.78 6.80 -6.24
C HIS A 68 -13.70 5.45 -6.94
N ASN A 69 -14.44 4.46 -6.45
CA ASN A 69 -14.43 3.10 -7.00
C ASN A 69 -13.04 2.46 -7.01
N TYR A 70 -12.24 2.78 -6.00
CA TYR A 70 -10.93 2.15 -5.87
C TYR A 70 -11.08 0.80 -5.20
N LYS A 71 -10.37 -0.19 -5.70
CA LYS A 71 -10.25 -1.46 -4.99
C LYS A 71 -9.32 -1.26 -3.81
N TYR A 72 -9.64 -1.89 -2.70
CA TYR A 72 -8.78 -1.83 -1.52
C TYR A 72 -8.82 -3.15 -0.78
N ALA A 73 -7.77 -3.41 0.00
CA ALA A 73 -7.69 -4.58 0.86
C ALA A 73 -7.21 -4.12 2.22
N VAL A 74 -7.85 -4.61 3.27
CA VAL A 74 -7.44 -4.32 4.64
C VAL A 74 -6.51 -5.43 5.08
N ILE A 75 -5.29 -5.06 5.44
CA ILE A 75 -4.26 -6.01 5.84
C ILE A 75 -4.18 -6.01 7.36
N THR A 76 -4.44 -7.15 7.97
CA THR A 76 -4.39 -7.29 9.42
C THR A 76 -3.08 -7.93 9.84
N SER A 77 -2.82 -7.96 11.15
CA SER A 77 -1.61 -8.58 11.67
C SER A 77 -1.55 -10.09 11.41
N ASN A 78 -2.67 -10.70 11.07
CA ASN A 78 -2.73 -12.13 10.74
C ASN A 78 -2.45 -12.40 9.27
N ASP A 79 -2.42 -11.37 8.45
CA ASP A 79 -2.16 -11.53 7.03
C ASP A 79 -0.66 -11.39 6.77
N ILE A 80 -0.15 -12.30 5.97
CA ILE A 80 1.25 -12.21 5.55
C ILE A 80 1.24 -11.77 4.10
N VAL A 81 1.65 -10.53 3.85
CA VAL A 81 1.71 -10.02 2.49
C VAL A 81 3.16 -9.75 2.11
N ILE A 82 3.49 -10.17 0.91
CA ILE A 82 4.83 -9.98 0.36
C ILE A 82 4.66 -9.20 -0.93
N PRO A 83 5.42 -8.13 -1.14
CA PRO A 83 5.31 -7.37 -2.38
C PRO A 83 5.60 -8.26 -3.57
N PRO A 84 4.82 -8.14 -4.66
CA PRO A 84 5.10 -8.92 -5.84
C PRO A 84 6.48 -8.60 -6.37
N LYS A 85 7.19 -9.63 -6.77
CA LYS A 85 8.49 -9.42 -7.37
C LYS A 85 8.32 -8.75 -8.71
N ASN A 86 9.20 -7.83 -8.96
CA ASN A 86 9.21 -7.19 -10.25
C ASN A 86 9.90 -8.13 -11.21
N ASP A 87 9.21 -9.16 -11.62
CA ASP A 87 9.81 -10.17 -12.45
C ASP A 87 9.92 -9.68 -13.84
N GLN A 88 10.95 -9.06 -14.04
CA GLN A 88 11.18 -8.57 -15.33
C GLN A 88 11.95 -9.57 -16.08
N ILE A 89 11.36 -10.41 -16.58
CA ILE A 89 12.11 -11.35 -17.36
C ILE A 89 12.00 -11.02 -18.82
#